data_b0fe06eeabe855a56a36cf542faecb07
#
_entry.id   b0fe06eeabe855a56a36cf542faecb07
#
_cell.length_a   1.000
_cell.length_b   1.000
_cell.length_c   1.000
_cell.angle_alpha   90.00
_cell.angle_beta   90.00
_cell.angle_gamma   90.00
#
_symmetry.space_group_name_H-M   'P 1'
#
loop_
_entity.id
_entity.type
_entity.pdbx_description
1 polymer ?
#
loop_
_entity_poly.entity_id
_entity_poly.type
_entity_poly.pdbx_seq_one_letter_code
_entity_poly.pdbx_strand_id
1 'polypeptide(L)'
;MRPSIDLSDLHFDFDEEETPLPPIEVRHVSTFEHGLDSVVSAICPTSDNVAWVACNSDAIVAQYQKDGRETKRIYTDFYVDDMKVAQSGNLLVAPDMGTSTKYINTQSTEKIDFKSFYPFVTRGVYISKENDVYVSLRNETTAKVVKMTSYGEITRELQRDRGNVPLYSDPDKIAVNSHGDVIVLDWGTKCVISVDIYGRYRFKYNGRIKRKVHCEIFTPTDVVCDQYDNILICDCDNGTVHMLDRHGQFLRFLVSVENGVTCPCALALDEKGQLWLGEMNGQVHVIEYYHQ
;
A
#
# COMPACT_ATOMS: atom_id res chain seq x y z
N MET A 1 -49.28 -17.38 21.84
CA MET A 1 -48.44 -16.52 22.66
C MET A 1 -46.99 -16.95 22.44
N ARG A 2 -46.17 -16.13 21.88
CA ARG A 2 -44.72 -16.35 21.79
C ARG A 2 -44.08 -15.67 23.00
N PRO A 3 -43.14 -16.30 23.70
CA PRO A 3 -42.46 -15.64 24.83
C PRO A 3 -41.60 -14.49 24.28
N SER A 4 -41.72 -13.32 24.86
CA SER A 4 -40.84 -12.19 24.66
C SER A 4 -39.50 -12.51 25.33
N ILE A 5 -38.41 -12.54 24.53
CA ILE A 5 -37.07 -12.62 25.09
C ILE A 5 -36.72 -11.23 25.59
N ASP A 6 -36.50 -11.14 26.91
CA ASP A 6 -36.00 -9.94 27.56
C ASP A 6 -34.49 -9.80 27.26
N LEU A 7 -34.13 -8.72 26.58
CA LEU A 7 -32.77 -8.43 26.19
C LEU A 7 -31.94 -7.72 27.26
N SER A 8 -32.53 -7.53 28.48
CA SER A 8 -31.85 -6.83 29.58
C SER A 8 -30.78 -7.66 30.30
N ASP A 9 -30.75 -8.98 30.10
CA ASP A 9 -29.81 -9.90 30.78
C ASP A 9 -28.54 -10.26 29.94
N LEU A 10 -28.33 -9.63 28.80
CA LEU A 10 -27.07 -9.74 28.08
C LEU A 10 -26.06 -8.76 28.67
N HIS A 11 -25.47 -9.12 29.80
CA HIS A 11 -24.20 -8.54 30.25
C HIS A 11 -23.12 -9.01 29.30
N PHE A 12 -22.72 -8.12 28.38
CA PHE A 12 -21.44 -8.23 27.71
C PHE A 12 -20.39 -7.71 28.70
N ASP A 13 -19.66 -8.62 29.33
CA ASP A 13 -18.42 -8.29 30.05
C ASP A 13 -17.40 -7.77 29.08
N PHE A 14 -17.27 -6.46 28.95
CA PHE A 14 -16.31 -5.75 28.13
C PHE A 14 -15.12 -5.22 28.96
N ASP A 15 -14.63 -5.98 29.90
CA ASP A 15 -13.43 -5.65 30.68
C ASP A 15 -12.35 -6.76 30.55
N GLU A 16 -11.97 -7.14 29.33
CA GLU A 16 -10.61 -7.61 29.13
C GLU A 16 -9.74 -6.35 29.07
N GLU A 17 -8.99 -6.06 30.14
CA GLU A 17 -7.87 -5.14 30.13
C GLU A 17 -6.88 -5.64 29.04
N GLU A 18 -6.96 -5.03 27.84
CA GLU A 18 -5.95 -5.26 26.81
C GLU A 18 -4.59 -4.94 27.41
N THR A 19 -3.74 -5.94 27.61
CA THR A 19 -2.35 -5.72 27.99
C THR A 19 -1.75 -4.73 27.01
N PRO A 20 -1.18 -3.60 27.50
CA PRO A 20 -0.62 -2.60 26.61
C PRO A 20 0.45 -3.25 25.74
N LEU A 21 0.34 -3.05 24.43
CA LEU A 21 1.35 -3.52 23.49
C LEU A 21 2.72 -2.96 23.88
N PRO A 22 3.80 -3.74 23.76
CA PRO A 22 5.14 -3.26 24.05
C PRO A 22 5.43 -2.00 23.22
N PRO A 23 6.15 -1.02 23.77
CA PRO A 23 6.49 0.18 23.05
C PRO A 23 7.29 -0.16 21.79
N ILE A 24 7.03 0.57 20.70
CA ILE A 24 7.87 0.56 19.50
C ILE A 24 8.72 1.80 19.54
N GLU A 25 10.03 1.65 19.42
CA GLU A 25 10.93 2.76 19.20
C GLU A 25 10.98 3.09 17.72
N VAL A 26 10.70 4.34 17.38
CA VAL A 26 10.75 4.89 16.02
C VAL A 26 11.96 5.80 15.93
N ARG A 27 12.89 5.49 15.02
CA ARG A 27 14.10 6.27 14.77
C ARG A 27 14.20 6.69 13.32
N HIS A 28 14.33 7.99 13.07
CA HIS A 28 14.68 8.48 11.74
C HIS A 28 16.14 8.14 11.42
N VAL A 29 16.34 7.45 10.31
CA VAL A 29 17.65 7.16 9.74
C VAL A 29 18.11 8.33 8.89
N SER A 30 17.20 8.83 8.04
CA SER A 30 17.43 9.99 7.20
C SER A 30 16.09 10.63 6.76
N THR A 31 16.18 11.89 6.37
CA THR A 31 15.09 12.62 5.70
C THR A 31 15.73 13.47 4.62
N PHE A 32 15.13 13.47 3.42
CA PHE A 32 15.60 14.26 2.29
C PHE A 32 14.45 14.69 1.40
N GLU A 33 14.68 15.75 0.61
CA GLU A 33 13.77 16.19 -0.43
C GLU A 33 14.23 15.59 -1.77
N HIS A 34 13.30 15.04 -2.56
CA HIS A 34 13.65 14.47 -3.85
C HIS A 34 13.84 15.52 -4.96
N GLY A 35 13.72 16.81 -4.63
CA GLY A 35 14.03 17.92 -5.53
C GLY A 35 13.00 18.17 -6.64
N LEU A 36 11.83 17.54 -6.57
CA LEU A 36 10.67 17.77 -7.41
C LEU A 36 9.54 18.28 -6.51
N ASP A 37 8.91 19.40 -6.87
CA ASP A 37 7.78 19.98 -6.11
C ASP A 37 6.49 19.21 -6.35
N SER A 38 6.49 17.92 -5.98
CA SER A 38 5.35 17.05 -6.27
C SER A 38 5.20 15.90 -5.29
N VAL A 39 3.98 15.38 -5.20
CA VAL A 39 3.61 14.27 -4.35
C VAL A 39 4.39 13.00 -4.73
N VAL A 40 5.01 12.35 -3.75
CA VAL A 40 5.60 11.04 -3.94
C VAL A 40 4.48 10.02 -4.16
N SER A 41 4.36 9.47 -5.36
CA SER A 41 3.32 8.50 -5.72
C SER A 41 3.73 7.05 -5.43
N ALA A 42 5.02 6.75 -5.55
CA ALA A 42 5.53 5.41 -5.26
C ALA A 42 7.01 5.44 -4.87
N ILE A 43 7.37 4.55 -3.97
CA ILE A 43 8.77 4.27 -3.57
C ILE A 43 9.03 2.78 -3.75
N CYS A 44 10.20 2.43 -4.25
CA CYS A 44 10.59 1.05 -4.42
C CYS A 44 12.08 0.85 -4.08
N PRO A 45 12.42 0.39 -2.87
CA PRO A 45 13.79 0.05 -2.52
C PRO A 45 14.32 -1.09 -3.40
N THR A 46 15.57 -0.96 -3.82
CA THR A 46 16.29 -2.00 -4.57
C THR A 46 17.37 -2.67 -3.73
N SER A 47 17.72 -2.05 -2.64
CA SER A 47 18.68 -2.53 -1.63
C SER A 47 18.49 -1.71 -0.35
N ASP A 48 19.21 -2.04 0.69
CA ASP A 48 19.17 -1.35 1.99
C ASP A 48 19.48 0.15 1.94
N ASN A 49 20.07 0.63 0.87
CA ASN A 49 20.55 2.02 0.82
C ASN A 49 20.04 2.81 -0.39
N VAL A 50 19.26 2.19 -1.27
CA VAL A 50 18.88 2.79 -2.56
C VAL A 50 17.43 2.48 -2.87
N ALA A 51 16.66 3.50 -3.27
CA ALA A 51 15.29 3.33 -3.72
C ALA A 51 15.00 4.14 -4.99
N TRP A 52 14.11 3.63 -5.81
CA TRP A 52 13.45 4.40 -6.85
C TRP A 52 12.26 5.16 -6.25
N VAL A 53 12.10 6.40 -6.68
CA VAL A 53 11.02 7.31 -6.28
C VAL A 53 10.35 7.81 -7.54
N ALA A 54 9.02 7.76 -7.56
CA ALA A 54 8.19 8.35 -8.59
C ALA A 54 7.29 9.43 -7.97
N CYS A 55 6.92 10.40 -8.79
CA CYS A 55 6.04 11.49 -8.41
C CYS A 55 4.86 11.57 -9.38
N ASN A 56 3.69 11.97 -8.89
CA ASN A 56 2.45 11.91 -9.65
C ASN A 56 2.28 13.05 -10.68
N SER A 57 3.10 14.09 -10.61
CA SER A 57 3.05 15.25 -11.53
C SER A 57 4.28 15.38 -12.42
N ASP A 58 5.25 14.50 -12.27
CA ASP A 58 6.46 14.47 -13.06
C ASP A 58 6.58 13.15 -13.84
N ALA A 59 6.83 13.23 -15.12
CA ALA A 59 7.09 12.06 -15.95
C ALA A 59 8.54 11.58 -15.74
N ILE A 60 8.89 11.30 -14.49
CA ILE A 60 10.24 10.96 -14.04
C ILE A 60 10.16 9.85 -12.99
N VAL A 61 11.11 8.92 -13.07
CA VAL A 61 11.45 8.01 -11.97
C VAL A 61 12.91 8.23 -11.64
N ALA A 62 13.23 8.59 -10.41
CA ALA A 62 14.60 8.87 -10.00
C ALA A 62 15.04 7.93 -8.88
N GLN A 63 16.32 7.59 -8.88
CA GLN A 63 16.94 6.72 -7.89
C GLN A 63 17.73 7.54 -6.88
N TYR A 64 17.44 7.33 -5.60
CA TYR A 64 18.08 8.03 -4.49
C TYR A 64 18.76 7.07 -3.54
N GLN A 65 19.90 7.50 -3.02
CA GLN A 65 20.47 6.90 -1.80
C GLN A 65 19.74 7.40 -0.56
N LYS A 66 19.88 6.72 0.56
CA LYS A 66 19.30 7.13 1.86
C LYS A 66 19.70 8.54 2.30
N ASP A 67 20.87 9.02 1.89
CA ASP A 67 21.36 10.36 2.18
C ASP A 67 20.73 11.46 1.29
N GLY A 68 19.78 11.08 0.40
CA GLY A 68 19.11 11.98 -0.54
C GLY A 68 19.88 12.24 -1.83
N ARG A 69 21.03 11.62 -2.02
CA ARG A 69 21.80 11.79 -3.25
C ARG A 69 21.15 11.05 -4.41
N GLU A 70 20.73 11.80 -5.43
CA GLU A 70 20.27 11.22 -6.69
C GLU A 70 21.40 10.51 -7.43
N THR A 71 21.18 9.28 -7.83
CA THR A 71 22.15 8.45 -8.53
C THR A 71 21.77 8.21 -9.98
N LYS A 72 20.47 8.25 -10.30
CA LYS A 72 19.96 8.03 -11.65
C LYS A 72 18.60 8.69 -11.82
N ARG A 73 18.32 9.13 -13.06
CA ARG A 73 17.03 9.70 -13.47
C ARG A 73 16.59 9.11 -14.80
N ILE A 74 15.32 8.73 -14.89
CA ILE A 74 14.71 8.19 -16.11
C ILE A 74 13.46 9.02 -16.42
N TYR A 75 13.38 9.59 -17.61
CA TYR A 75 12.21 10.28 -18.13
C TYR A 75 11.23 9.26 -18.72
N THR A 76 9.98 9.27 -18.28
CA THR A 76 9.01 8.22 -18.56
C THR A 76 8.04 8.54 -19.68
N ASP A 77 7.79 9.80 -20.02
CA ASP A 77 6.75 10.25 -20.95
C ASP A 77 5.29 9.97 -20.49
N PHE A 78 5.13 9.46 -19.27
CA PHE A 78 3.85 9.27 -18.55
C PHE A 78 4.09 9.43 -17.04
N TYR A 79 3.05 9.78 -16.30
CA TYR A 79 3.09 9.80 -14.84
C TYR A 79 2.99 8.37 -14.30
N VAL A 80 3.61 8.12 -13.16
CA VAL A 80 3.65 6.78 -12.53
C VAL A 80 2.79 6.80 -11.28
N ASP A 81 1.72 6.01 -11.27
CA ASP A 81 0.86 5.82 -10.10
C ASP A 81 1.49 4.87 -9.07
N ASP A 82 2.03 3.76 -9.57
CA ASP A 82 2.67 2.76 -8.72
C ASP A 82 3.79 2.02 -9.45
N MET A 83 4.76 1.50 -8.69
CA MET A 83 5.87 0.74 -9.24
C MET A 83 6.42 -0.29 -8.27
N LYS A 84 6.97 -1.37 -8.83
CA LYS A 84 7.71 -2.40 -8.07
C LYS A 84 8.94 -2.84 -8.88
N VAL A 85 10.02 -3.18 -8.18
CA VAL A 85 11.21 -3.77 -8.81
C VAL A 85 10.97 -5.25 -9.06
N ALA A 86 11.13 -5.67 -10.31
CA ALA A 86 11.12 -7.08 -10.68
C ALA A 86 12.47 -7.75 -10.35
N GLN A 87 12.49 -9.08 -10.31
CA GLN A 87 13.73 -9.85 -10.08
C GLN A 87 14.83 -9.56 -11.12
N SER A 88 14.46 -9.09 -12.32
CA SER A 88 15.41 -8.63 -13.36
C SER A 88 16.09 -7.30 -13.03
N GLY A 89 15.68 -6.60 -11.96
CA GLY A 89 16.10 -5.24 -11.65
C GLY A 89 15.38 -4.15 -12.46
N ASN A 90 14.47 -4.51 -13.37
CA ASN A 90 13.62 -3.56 -14.08
C ASN A 90 12.44 -3.12 -13.21
N LEU A 91 11.89 -1.95 -13.50
CA LEU A 91 10.70 -1.45 -12.83
C LEU A 91 9.44 -1.89 -13.59
N LEU A 92 8.54 -2.60 -12.91
CA LEU A 92 7.15 -2.73 -13.35
C LEU A 92 6.38 -1.52 -12.85
N VAL A 93 5.70 -0.83 -13.75
CA VAL A 93 4.97 0.40 -13.44
C VAL A 93 3.51 0.34 -13.90
N ALA A 94 2.63 0.98 -13.14
CA ALA A 94 1.29 1.37 -13.57
C ALA A 94 1.34 2.86 -13.94
N PRO A 95 1.19 3.21 -15.22
CA PRO A 95 1.04 4.59 -15.63
C PRO A 95 -0.29 5.18 -15.14
N ASP A 96 -0.29 6.45 -14.73
CA ASP A 96 -1.52 7.16 -14.38
C ASP A 96 -2.51 7.15 -15.55
N MET A 97 -3.76 6.82 -15.26
CA MET A 97 -4.86 6.66 -16.23
C MET A 97 -4.52 5.71 -17.39
N GLY A 98 -3.45 4.93 -17.27
CA GLY A 98 -3.04 3.95 -18.28
C GLY A 98 -3.91 2.70 -18.29
N THR A 99 -4.03 2.06 -19.46
CA THR A 99 -4.72 0.77 -19.61
C THR A 99 -3.76 -0.41 -19.78
N SER A 100 -2.46 -0.17 -19.62
CA SER A 100 -1.42 -1.18 -19.68
C SER A 100 -0.36 -0.94 -18.60
N THR A 101 0.16 -2.01 -18.04
CA THR A 101 1.39 -1.95 -17.24
C THR A 101 2.61 -2.00 -18.16
N LYS A 102 3.71 -1.39 -17.72
CA LYS A 102 4.95 -1.31 -18.50
C LYS A 102 6.14 -1.76 -17.67
N TYR A 103 7.15 -2.30 -18.35
CA TYR A 103 8.50 -2.40 -17.78
C TYR A 103 9.36 -1.21 -18.22
N ILE A 104 10.09 -0.64 -17.26
CA ILE A 104 11.18 0.29 -17.53
C ILE A 104 12.49 -0.45 -17.31
N ASN A 105 13.30 -0.57 -18.36
CA ASN A 105 14.64 -1.13 -18.21
C ASN A 105 15.52 -0.09 -17.50
N THR A 106 16.00 -0.43 -16.31
CA THR A 106 16.76 0.49 -15.48
C THR A 106 18.16 0.78 -16.03
N GLN A 107 18.68 0.04 -17.01
CA GLN A 107 19.96 0.28 -17.64
C GLN A 107 19.82 1.06 -18.96
N SER A 108 19.00 0.57 -19.89
CA SER A 108 18.79 1.20 -21.20
C SER A 108 17.79 2.35 -21.19
N THR A 109 16.99 2.49 -20.13
CA THR A 109 15.85 3.42 -19.99
C THR A 109 14.70 3.17 -20.96
N GLU A 110 14.72 2.03 -21.65
CA GLU A 110 13.64 1.61 -22.55
C GLU A 110 12.38 1.27 -21.79
N LYS A 111 11.23 1.63 -22.34
CA LYS A 111 9.91 1.35 -21.82
C LYS A 111 9.18 0.40 -22.72
N ILE A 112 8.74 -0.73 -22.17
CA ILE A 112 8.12 -1.83 -22.93
C ILE A 112 6.75 -2.12 -22.33
N ASP A 113 5.70 -2.18 -23.14
CA ASP A 113 4.40 -2.64 -22.69
C ASP A 113 4.50 -4.08 -22.21
N PHE A 114 4.08 -4.31 -20.95
CA PHE A 114 4.07 -5.65 -20.38
C PHE A 114 2.73 -6.32 -20.64
N LYS A 115 1.62 -5.67 -20.22
CA LYS A 115 0.28 -6.23 -20.35
C LYS A 115 -0.76 -5.14 -20.54
N SER A 116 -1.59 -5.28 -21.59
CA SER A 116 -2.78 -4.44 -21.77
C SER A 116 -3.98 -5.04 -21.04
N PHE A 117 -4.74 -4.18 -20.40
CA PHE A 117 -5.97 -4.50 -19.67
C PHE A 117 -7.19 -3.76 -20.22
N TYR A 118 -7.05 -3.11 -21.40
CA TYR A 118 -8.18 -2.39 -22.00
C TYR A 118 -9.47 -3.21 -21.96
N PRO A 119 -10.61 -2.68 -21.51
CA PRO A 119 -10.90 -1.25 -21.24
C PRO A 119 -10.69 -0.81 -19.76
N PHE A 120 -9.94 -1.56 -18.97
CA PHE A 120 -9.65 -1.21 -17.58
C PHE A 120 -8.47 -0.25 -17.47
N VAL A 121 -8.56 0.72 -16.57
CA VAL A 121 -7.44 1.54 -16.09
C VAL A 121 -6.66 0.74 -15.06
N THR A 122 -5.34 0.77 -15.17
CA THR A 122 -4.42 0.20 -14.17
C THR A 122 -4.14 1.23 -13.08
N ARG A 123 -4.03 0.78 -11.82
CA ARG A 123 -3.76 1.64 -10.68
C ARG A 123 -2.52 1.15 -9.90
N GLY A 124 -2.66 0.15 -9.07
CA GLY A 124 -1.58 -0.43 -8.28
C GLY A 124 -0.96 -1.66 -8.94
N VAL A 125 0.32 -1.88 -8.65
CA VAL A 125 1.07 -3.06 -9.03
C VAL A 125 1.79 -3.64 -7.81
N TYR A 126 1.86 -4.96 -7.73
CA TYR A 126 2.62 -5.66 -6.71
C TYR A 126 3.31 -6.89 -7.32
N ILE A 127 4.52 -7.18 -6.87
CA ILE A 127 5.26 -8.38 -7.25
C ILE A 127 5.55 -9.17 -5.97
N SER A 128 5.09 -10.41 -5.90
CA SER A 128 5.34 -11.30 -4.76
C SER A 128 6.76 -11.87 -4.78
N LYS A 129 7.16 -12.48 -3.66
CA LYS A 129 8.45 -13.20 -3.57
C LYS A 129 8.55 -14.37 -4.56
N GLU A 130 7.41 -14.96 -4.92
CA GLU A 130 7.27 -16.03 -5.92
C GLU A 130 7.27 -15.49 -7.35
N ASN A 131 7.44 -14.16 -7.52
CA ASN A 131 7.41 -13.46 -8.81
C ASN A 131 6.03 -13.46 -9.49
N ASP A 132 4.96 -13.67 -8.73
CA ASP A 132 3.61 -13.40 -9.20
C ASP A 132 3.33 -11.90 -9.23
N VAL A 133 2.65 -11.45 -10.27
CA VAL A 133 2.29 -10.04 -10.47
C VAL A 133 0.83 -9.83 -10.15
N TYR A 134 0.53 -8.83 -9.35
CA TYR A 134 -0.83 -8.38 -9.04
C TYR A 134 -1.04 -6.99 -9.62
N VAL A 135 -2.22 -6.75 -10.20
CA VAL A 135 -2.61 -5.45 -10.75
C VAL A 135 -4.03 -5.12 -10.34
N SER A 136 -4.23 -3.95 -9.77
CA SER A 136 -5.56 -3.40 -9.52
C SER A 136 -6.09 -2.71 -10.78
N LEU A 137 -7.35 -2.99 -11.07
CA LEU A 137 -8.02 -2.62 -12.32
C LEU A 137 -9.41 -2.07 -12.04
N ARG A 138 -9.77 -0.99 -12.71
CA ARG A 138 -11.15 -0.48 -12.73
C ARG A 138 -11.58 0.02 -14.10
N ASN A 139 -12.86 -0.02 -14.36
CA ASN A 139 -13.53 0.75 -15.40
C ASN A 139 -14.83 1.35 -14.84
N GLU A 140 -15.67 1.89 -15.67
CA GLU A 140 -16.91 2.56 -15.23
C GLU A 140 -17.88 1.64 -14.46
N THR A 141 -17.84 0.34 -14.70
CA THR A 141 -18.85 -0.61 -14.16
C THR A 141 -18.26 -1.65 -13.21
N THR A 142 -16.96 -1.85 -13.24
CA THR A 142 -16.32 -3.02 -12.62
C THR A 142 -14.94 -2.67 -12.07
N ALA A 143 -14.64 -3.26 -10.91
CA ALA A 143 -13.34 -3.16 -10.28
C ALA A 143 -12.86 -4.55 -9.84
N LYS A 144 -11.56 -4.83 -9.98
CA LYS A 144 -10.97 -6.12 -9.64
C LYS A 144 -9.47 -6.02 -9.40
N VAL A 145 -8.90 -7.03 -8.77
CA VAL A 145 -7.47 -7.29 -8.77
C VAL A 145 -7.22 -8.56 -9.56
N VAL A 146 -6.24 -8.54 -10.46
CA VAL A 146 -5.78 -9.74 -11.18
C VAL A 146 -4.46 -10.20 -10.61
N LYS A 147 -4.31 -11.52 -10.48
CA LYS A 147 -3.03 -12.20 -10.26
C LYS A 147 -2.59 -12.83 -11.55
N MET A 148 -1.33 -12.68 -11.91
CA MET A 148 -0.75 -13.26 -13.11
C MET A 148 0.68 -13.73 -12.88
N THR A 149 1.16 -14.57 -13.77
CA THR A 149 2.56 -14.95 -13.82
C THR A 149 3.44 -13.77 -14.23
N SER A 150 4.75 -13.88 -14.03
CA SER A 150 5.74 -12.90 -14.51
C SER A 150 5.77 -12.75 -16.03
N TYR A 151 5.10 -13.61 -16.77
CA TYR A 151 4.93 -13.55 -18.23
C TYR A 151 3.61 -12.92 -18.67
N GLY A 152 2.78 -12.46 -17.73
CA GLY A 152 1.50 -11.78 -18.00
C GLY A 152 0.33 -12.72 -18.26
N GLU A 153 0.44 -14.02 -17.91
CA GLU A 153 -0.69 -14.96 -17.95
C GLU A 153 -1.55 -14.79 -16.68
N ILE A 154 -2.83 -14.40 -16.84
CA ILE A 154 -3.76 -14.21 -15.72
C ILE A 154 -4.11 -15.58 -15.15
N THR A 155 -3.77 -15.78 -13.89
CA THR A 155 -4.03 -17.02 -13.14
C THR A 155 -5.25 -16.89 -12.25
N ARG A 156 -5.62 -15.65 -11.86
CA ARG A 156 -6.79 -15.39 -11.01
C ARG A 156 -7.32 -13.97 -11.16
N GLU A 157 -8.62 -13.84 -10.95
CA GLU A 157 -9.30 -12.57 -10.80
C GLU A 157 -10.02 -12.52 -9.45
N LEU A 158 -9.77 -11.47 -8.67
CA LEU A 158 -10.40 -11.18 -7.39
C LEU A 158 -11.37 -10.01 -7.62
N GLN A 159 -12.65 -10.30 -7.79
CA GLN A 159 -13.66 -9.31 -8.14
C GLN A 159 -14.87 -9.36 -7.21
N ARG A 160 -15.28 -10.54 -6.83
CA ARG A 160 -16.48 -10.79 -6.02
C ARG A 160 -16.17 -11.80 -4.94
N ASP A 161 -16.87 -11.66 -3.82
CA ASP A 161 -16.83 -12.66 -2.74
C ASP A 161 -17.68 -13.90 -3.09
N ARG A 162 -17.73 -14.85 -2.17
CA ARG A 162 -18.57 -16.07 -2.31
C ARG A 162 -20.06 -15.80 -2.39
N GLY A 163 -20.52 -14.66 -1.87
CA GLY A 163 -21.90 -14.20 -1.95
C GLY A 163 -22.20 -13.45 -3.24
N ASN A 164 -21.26 -13.40 -4.19
CA ASN A 164 -21.33 -12.63 -5.45
C ASN A 164 -21.42 -11.10 -5.21
N VAL A 165 -20.95 -10.62 -4.05
CA VAL A 165 -20.86 -9.18 -3.73
C VAL A 165 -19.55 -8.64 -4.28
N PRO A 166 -19.53 -7.47 -4.96
CA PRO A 166 -18.31 -6.84 -5.40
C PRO A 166 -17.35 -6.61 -4.22
N LEU A 167 -16.07 -6.97 -4.38
CA LEU A 167 -15.05 -6.78 -3.37
C LEU A 167 -14.58 -5.32 -3.31
N TYR A 168 -14.50 -4.66 -4.45
CA TYR A 168 -13.88 -3.35 -4.61
C TYR A 168 -14.78 -2.37 -5.35
N SER A 169 -14.57 -1.10 -5.10
CA SER A 169 -15.17 0.04 -5.82
C SER A 169 -14.15 0.75 -6.71
N ASP A 170 -12.99 1.10 -6.14
CA ASP A 170 -11.87 1.73 -6.84
C ASP A 170 -10.54 1.23 -6.21
N PRO A 171 -10.12 -0.02 -6.50
CA PRO A 171 -8.91 -0.58 -5.92
C PRO A 171 -7.69 0.15 -6.45
N ASP A 172 -6.82 0.54 -5.54
CA ASP A 172 -5.60 1.27 -5.83
C ASP A 172 -4.37 0.43 -5.44
N LYS A 173 -3.72 0.68 -4.32
CA LYS A 173 -2.50 0.02 -3.89
C LYS A 173 -2.73 -1.41 -3.40
N ILE A 174 -1.75 -2.26 -3.59
CA ILE A 174 -1.79 -3.69 -3.26
C ILE A 174 -0.59 -4.06 -2.41
N ALA A 175 -0.84 -4.82 -1.34
CA ALA A 175 0.18 -5.58 -0.62
C ALA A 175 -0.25 -7.05 -0.51
N VAL A 176 0.70 -7.95 -0.33
CA VAL A 176 0.43 -9.37 -0.06
C VAL A 176 1.28 -9.80 1.13
N ASN A 177 0.65 -10.42 2.12
CA ASN A 177 1.34 -10.89 3.31
C ASN A 177 2.00 -12.28 3.09
N SER A 178 2.72 -12.78 4.09
CA SER A 178 3.42 -14.08 3.98
C SER A 178 2.47 -15.28 3.84
N HIS A 179 1.20 -15.12 4.20
CA HIS A 179 0.15 -16.14 4.09
C HIS A 179 -0.55 -16.12 2.72
N GLY A 180 -0.19 -15.17 1.84
CA GLY A 180 -0.81 -14.99 0.53
C GLY A 180 -2.15 -14.25 0.58
N ASP A 181 -2.52 -13.63 1.71
CA ASP A 181 -3.69 -12.75 1.74
C ASP A 181 -3.37 -11.46 0.97
N VAL A 182 -4.31 -11.05 0.13
CA VAL A 182 -4.19 -9.86 -0.72
C VAL A 182 -4.87 -8.71 -0.01
N ILE A 183 -4.09 -7.70 0.33
CA ILE A 183 -4.51 -6.48 1.02
C ILE A 183 -4.60 -5.37 -0.02
N VAL A 184 -5.79 -4.81 -0.19
CA VAL A 184 -6.07 -3.82 -1.23
C VAL A 184 -6.60 -2.54 -0.60
N LEU A 185 -5.96 -1.44 -0.91
CA LEU A 185 -6.49 -0.12 -0.62
C LEU A 185 -7.58 0.19 -1.66
N ASP A 186 -8.80 0.42 -1.19
CA ASP A 186 -9.94 0.81 -2.02
C ASP A 186 -10.23 2.30 -1.81
N TRP A 187 -9.79 3.09 -2.78
CA TRP A 187 -9.97 4.55 -2.75
C TRP A 187 -11.44 4.95 -2.80
N GLY A 188 -12.27 4.22 -3.53
CA GLY A 188 -13.69 4.52 -3.67
C GLY A 188 -14.49 4.40 -2.38
N THR A 189 -14.12 3.48 -1.49
CA THR A 189 -14.77 3.29 -0.19
C THR A 189 -13.92 3.76 0.99
N LYS A 190 -12.76 4.37 0.73
CA LYS A 190 -11.80 4.85 1.75
C LYS A 190 -11.52 3.80 2.81
N CYS A 191 -11.09 2.63 2.37
CA CYS A 191 -10.81 1.52 3.28
C CYS A 191 -9.71 0.60 2.73
N VAL A 192 -9.24 -0.28 3.59
CA VAL A 192 -8.37 -1.39 3.21
C VAL A 192 -9.15 -2.69 3.36
N ILE A 193 -9.15 -3.51 2.30
CA ILE A 193 -9.87 -4.77 2.23
C ILE A 193 -8.85 -5.89 2.11
N SER A 194 -8.97 -6.91 2.96
CA SER A 194 -8.17 -8.12 2.85
C SER A 194 -9.02 -9.29 2.39
N VAL A 195 -8.48 -10.04 1.43
CA VAL A 195 -9.05 -11.30 0.94
C VAL A 195 -7.95 -12.34 0.84
N ASP A 196 -8.29 -13.62 0.92
CA ASP A 196 -7.31 -14.64 0.57
C ASP A 196 -7.14 -14.77 -0.95
N ILE A 197 -6.18 -15.57 -1.36
CA ILE A 197 -5.88 -15.83 -2.77
C ILE A 197 -7.09 -16.38 -3.57
N TYR A 198 -8.13 -16.86 -2.90
CA TYR A 198 -9.36 -17.36 -3.52
C TYR A 198 -10.50 -16.34 -3.53
N GLY A 199 -10.24 -15.09 -3.09
CA GLY A 199 -11.22 -14.03 -2.97
C GLY A 199 -12.14 -14.17 -1.76
N ARG A 200 -11.79 -15.03 -0.78
CA ARG A 200 -12.55 -15.12 0.47
C ARG A 200 -12.22 -13.91 1.33
N TYR A 201 -13.25 -13.16 1.70
CA TYR A 201 -13.15 -12.00 2.56
C TYR A 201 -12.49 -12.36 3.91
N ARG A 202 -11.56 -11.53 4.35
CA ARG A 202 -10.88 -11.61 5.64
C ARG A 202 -11.35 -10.49 6.57
N PHE A 203 -11.12 -9.25 6.19
CA PHE A 203 -11.53 -8.06 6.94
C PHE A 203 -11.63 -6.83 6.05
N LYS A 204 -12.25 -5.79 6.61
CA LYS A 204 -12.26 -4.42 6.09
C LYS A 204 -11.89 -3.46 7.20
N TYR A 205 -10.90 -2.61 6.95
CA TYR A 205 -10.47 -1.55 7.85
C TYR A 205 -10.79 -0.19 7.24
N ASN A 206 -11.43 0.68 8.02
CA ASN A 206 -11.88 2.01 7.60
C ASN A 206 -11.40 3.14 8.53
N GLY A 207 -10.27 2.92 9.20
CA GLY A 207 -9.69 3.92 10.10
C GLY A 207 -10.37 4.07 11.46
N ARG A 208 -11.48 3.38 11.72
CA ARG A 208 -12.20 3.49 13.00
C ARG A 208 -11.45 2.78 14.13
N ILE A 209 -11.07 3.56 15.13
CA ILE A 209 -10.39 3.08 16.34
C ILE A 209 -11.40 3.16 17.49
N LYS A 210 -11.66 2.04 18.18
CA LYS A 210 -12.73 1.88 19.17
C LYS A 210 -12.76 2.91 20.32
N ARG A 211 -11.70 3.69 20.54
CA ARG A 211 -11.57 4.58 21.72
C ARG A 211 -11.29 6.06 21.41
N LYS A 212 -11.24 6.50 20.16
CA LYS A 212 -11.04 7.93 19.83
C LYS A 212 -12.28 8.52 19.15
N VAL A 213 -12.89 9.51 19.81
CA VAL A 213 -14.10 10.23 19.38
C VAL A 213 -13.82 11.23 18.24
N HIS A 214 -12.56 11.48 17.90
CA HIS A 214 -12.13 12.35 16.80
C HIS A 214 -11.47 11.50 15.69
N CYS A 215 -12.28 10.77 14.93
CA CYS A 215 -11.86 10.31 13.63
C CYS A 215 -12.19 11.41 12.63
N GLU A 216 -11.18 12.15 12.25
CA GLU A 216 -11.16 12.81 10.96
C GLU A 216 -11.33 11.75 9.86
N ILE A 217 -11.69 12.18 8.66
CA ILE A 217 -11.95 11.25 7.56
C ILE A 217 -10.67 10.44 7.28
N PHE A 218 -10.76 9.11 7.34
CA PHE A 218 -9.66 8.22 6.96
C PHE A 218 -9.37 8.35 5.48
N THR A 219 -8.15 8.73 5.13
CA THR A 219 -7.70 8.96 3.74
C THR A 219 -6.48 8.08 3.45
N PRO A 220 -6.70 6.75 3.25
CA PRO A 220 -5.61 5.84 2.99
C PRO A 220 -5.03 6.10 1.61
N THR A 221 -3.69 6.16 1.50
CA THR A 221 -2.96 6.45 0.26
C THR A 221 -2.02 5.34 -0.17
N ASP A 222 -1.45 4.59 0.77
CA ASP A 222 -0.60 3.43 0.45
C ASP A 222 -0.65 2.37 1.55
N VAL A 223 -0.28 1.13 1.22
CA VAL A 223 -0.29 -0.02 2.11
C VAL A 223 0.88 -0.96 1.83
N VAL A 224 1.53 -1.42 2.90
CA VAL A 224 2.57 -2.46 2.83
C VAL A 224 2.41 -3.46 3.98
N CYS A 225 2.97 -4.67 3.82
CA CYS A 225 3.08 -5.66 4.89
C CYS A 225 4.53 -5.79 5.34
N ASP A 226 4.78 -5.80 6.65
CA ASP A 226 6.11 -6.04 7.19
C ASP A 226 6.43 -7.54 7.31
N GLN A 227 7.62 -7.84 7.78
CA GLN A 227 8.09 -9.24 7.95
C GLN A 227 7.33 -10.03 9.03
N TYR A 228 6.55 -9.35 9.87
CA TYR A 228 5.72 -9.94 10.92
C TYR A 228 4.24 -10.02 10.52
N ASP A 229 3.96 -9.73 9.23
CA ASP A 229 2.62 -9.61 8.66
C ASP A 229 1.78 -8.47 9.26
N ASN A 230 2.40 -7.49 9.94
CA ASN A 230 1.69 -6.27 10.27
C ASN A 230 1.43 -5.48 8.99
N ILE A 231 0.28 -4.82 8.95
CA ILE A 231 -0.16 -4.03 7.81
C ILE A 231 0.03 -2.57 8.17
N LEU A 232 0.87 -1.88 7.40
CA LEU A 232 1.15 -0.46 7.55
C LEU A 232 0.38 0.32 6.49
N ILE A 233 -0.38 1.35 6.91
CA ILE A 233 -1.25 2.11 6.02
C ILE A 233 -0.99 3.59 6.24
N CYS A 234 -0.66 4.33 5.18
CA CYS A 234 -0.67 5.80 5.19
C CYS A 234 -2.10 6.31 5.38
N ASP A 235 -2.28 7.26 6.28
CA ASP A 235 -3.47 8.10 6.41
C ASP A 235 -3.04 9.55 6.23
N CYS A 236 -3.14 10.04 4.98
CA CYS A 236 -2.55 11.29 4.56
C CYS A 236 -3.13 12.49 5.30
N ASP A 237 -4.46 12.64 5.34
CA ASP A 237 -5.12 13.81 5.95
C ASP A 237 -4.90 13.87 7.47
N ASN A 238 -4.68 12.72 8.11
CA ASN A 238 -4.40 12.65 9.55
C ASN A 238 -2.89 12.65 9.88
N GLY A 239 -2.01 12.68 8.88
CA GLY A 239 -0.56 12.71 9.07
C GLY A 239 -0.02 11.51 9.83
N THR A 240 -0.59 10.32 9.61
CA THR A 240 -0.25 9.12 10.39
C THR A 240 -0.01 7.89 9.52
N VAL A 241 0.76 6.95 10.06
CA VAL A 241 0.84 5.58 9.54
C VAL A 241 0.19 4.65 10.56
N HIS A 242 -0.92 4.03 10.17
CA HIS A 242 -1.61 3.03 10.99
C HIS A 242 -0.87 1.70 10.91
N MET A 243 -0.72 1.02 12.04
CA MET A 243 -0.23 -0.35 12.12
C MET A 243 -1.38 -1.25 12.56
N LEU A 244 -1.68 -2.26 11.75
CA LEU A 244 -2.65 -3.30 12.07
C LEU A 244 -1.94 -4.64 12.20
N ASP A 245 -2.54 -5.57 12.93
CA ASP A 245 -2.13 -6.97 12.84
C ASP A 245 -2.60 -7.61 11.52
N ARG A 246 -2.20 -8.84 11.26
CA ARG A 246 -2.60 -9.61 10.07
C ARG A 246 -4.11 -9.85 9.94
N HIS A 247 -4.87 -9.68 11.03
CA HIS A 247 -6.33 -9.85 11.08
C HIS A 247 -7.08 -8.54 10.90
N GLY A 248 -6.35 -7.43 10.69
CA GLY A 248 -6.92 -6.10 10.50
C GLY A 248 -7.30 -5.38 11.79
N GLN A 249 -6.83 -5.87 12.95
CA GLN A 249 -7.02 -5.18 14.22
C GLN A 249 -6.01 -4.05 14.34
N PHE A 250 -6.48 -2.86 14.69
CA PHE A 250 -5.62 -1.71 14.92
C PHE A 250 -4.71 -1.96 16.13
N LEU A 251 -3.41 -1.86 15.93
CA LEU A 251 -2.42 -1.96 16.99
C LEU A 251 -2.05 -0.58 17.54
N ARG A 252 -1.60 0.31 16.66
CA ARG A 252 -1.14 1.67 17.02
C ARG A 252 -0.96 2.55 15.79
N PHE A 253 -0.72 3.83 16.03
CA PHE A 253 -0.01 4.67 15.05
C PHE A 253 1.48 4.36 15.13
N LEU A 254 2.08 3.98 14.01
CA LEU A 254 3.52 3.73 13.93
C LEU A 254 4.28 5.04 13.83
N VAL A 255 3.78 5.96 13.01
CA VAL A 255 4.34 7.29 12.75
C VAL A 255 3.21 8.31 12.80
N SER A 256 3.51 9.52 13.26
CA SER A 256 2.56 10.63 13.36
C SER A 256 3.27 11.97 13.13
N VAL A 257 2.51 13.05 13.23
CA VAL A 257 3.05 14.42 13.17
C VAL A 257 4.13 14.69 14.24
N GLU A 258 4.10 13.97 15.36
CA GLU A 258 5.12 14.05 16.42
C GLU A 258 6.48 13.53 15.92
N ASN A 259 6.49 12.67 14.91
CA ASN A 259 7.67 12.17 14.22
C ASN A 259 8.07 13.04 13.01
N GLY A 260 7.46 14.21 12.82
CA GLY A 260 7.77 15.11 11.71
C GLY A 260 7.15 14.69 10.37
N VAL A 261 6.18 13.77 10.36
CA VAL A 261 5.44 13.34 9.18
C VAL A 261 4.11 14.09 9.10
N THR A 262 3.80 14.68 7.95
CA THR A 262 2.62 15.57 7.80
C THR A 262 1.52 14.97 6.92
N CYS A 263 1.88 14.43 5.76
CA CYS A 263 0.92 13.83 4.84
C CYS A 263 1.58 12.66 4.09
N PRO A 264 1.66 11.48 4.74
CA PRO A 264 2.28 10.31 4.15
C PRO A 264 1.48 9.80 2.94
N CYS A 265 2.13 9.59 1.81
CA CYS A 265 1.49 9.22 0.54
C CYS A 265 1.98 7.88 -0.02
N ALA A 266 3.23 7.53 0.21
CA ALA A 266 3.84 6.31 -0.31
C ALA A 266 4.63 5.57 0.76
N LEU A 267 4.57 4.23 0.76
CA LEU A 267 5.28 3.35 1.67
C LEU A 267 6.04 2.27 0.93
N ALA A 268 7.22 1.95 1.43
CA ALA A 268 7.93 0.75 1.05
C ALA A 268 8.81 0.25 2.19
N LEU A 269 9.11 -1.03 2.21
CA LEU A 269 10.05 -1.63 3.14
C LEU A 269 11.28 -2.12 2.37
N ASP A 270 12.48 -1.82 2.87
CA ASP A 270 13.70 -2.39 2.34
C ASP A 270 13.98 -3.79 2.95
N GLU A 271 15.05 -4.43 2.52
CA GLU A 271 15.41 -5.79 2.94
C GLU A 271 15.72 -5.88 4.45
N LYS A 272 16.07 -4.76 5.11
CA LYS A 272 16.28 -4.67 6.56
C LYS A 272 14.99 -4.39 7.33
N GLY A 273 13.88 -4.18 6.64
CA GLY A 273 12.61 -3.78 7.24
C GLY A 273 12.56 -2.30 7.61
N GLN A 274 13.48 -1.46 7.10
CA GLN A 274 13.38 -0.02 7.26
C GLN A 274 12.27 0.52 6.36
N LEU A 275 11.43 1.37 6.93
CA LEU A 275 10.31 1.98 6.24
C LEU A 275 10.79 3.22 5.48
N TRP A 276 10.60 3.21 4.17
CA TRP A 276 10.71 4.38 3.31
C TRP A 276 9.32 4.96 3.16
N LEU A 277 9.17 6.24 3.51
CA LEU A 277 7.90 6.96 3.53
C LEU A 277 8.05 8.23 2.71
N GLY A 278 7.21 8.40 1.70
CA GLY A 278 7.11 9.60 0.89
C GLY A 278 5.91 10.44 1.28
N GLU A 279 6.09 11.76 1.27
CA GLU A 279 5.06 12.72 1.62
C GLU A 279 4.51 13.49 0.41
N MET A 280 3.39 14.17 0.63
CA MET A 280 2.77 15.07 -0.34
C MET A 280 3.67 16.26 -0.69
N ASN A 281 4.49 16.72 0.24
CA ASN A 281 5.40 17.86 0.05
C ASN A 281 6.73 17.47 -0.64
N GLY A 282 6.89 16.21 -1.05
CA GLY A 282 8.09 15.71 -1.71
C GLY A 282 9.20 15.25 -0.75
N GLN A 283 8.99 15.25 0.54
CA GLN A 283 9.93 14.67 1.48
C GLN A 283 9.90 13.15 1.45
N VAL A 284 11.06 12.55 1.64
CA VAL A 284 11.23 11.10 1.82
C VAL A 284 11.93 10.86 3.14
N HIS A 285 11.30 10.06 3.99
CA HIS A 285 11.84 9.63 5.28
C HIS A 285 12.25 8.17 5.20
N VAL A 286 13.39 7.83 5.81
CA VAL A 286 13.79 6.45 6.06
C VAL A 286 13.78 6.23 7.58
N ILE A 287 12.98 5.29 8.01
CA ILE A 287 12.61 5.10 9.41
C ILE A 287 12.89 3.66 9.81
N GLU A 288 13.55 3.49 10.94
CA GLU A 288 13.64 2.21 11.65
C GLU A 288 12.59 2.18 12.76
N TYR A 289 11.94 1.03 12.92
CA TYR A 289 11.05 0.77 14.04
C TYR A 289 11.30 -0.64 14.58
N TYR A 290 11.37 -0.73 15.89
CA TYR A 290 11.73 -1.98 16.58
C TYR A 290 10.66 -2.33 17.60
N HIS A 291 10.29 -3.61 17.64
CA HIS A 291 9.59 -4.20 18.76
C HIS A 291 10.62 -4.40 19.90
N GLN A 292 10.37 -3.76 21.03
CA GLN A 292 11.16 -3.99 22.26
C GLN A 292 10.79 -5.32 22.90
#